data_46783eb279293fd2ac86af2f85496968
#
_entry.id   46783eb279293fd2ac86af2f85496968
#
_cell.length_a   1.000
_cell.length_b   1.000
_cell.length_c   1.000
_cell.angle_alpha   90.00
_cell.angle_beta   90.00
_cell.angle_gamma   90.00
#
_symmetry.space_group_name_H-M   'P 1'
#
loop_
_entity.id
_entity.type
_entity.pdbx_description
1 polymer ?
#
loop_
_entity_poly.entity_id
_entity_poly.type
_entity_poly.pdbx_seq_one_letter_code
_entity_poly.pdbx_strand_id
1 'polypeptide(L)'
;DGKQRYRYVLATPDISVKDLVGQIDVVKIIKKGIELYNIDSYSPGYLLQARYGILCLDELPVLDPRKQVTLLSVLQEGRFTTGAYPVFFKPDVKIIATANPMDYTHSGKIIEPLADRLKSHIETHYPNTIDDETLILIQEMDMMGRTNAFLPAFMLKSLVRIFQKIRNHPDINNDRGVSVRSTIHSLEAVLGEVESSRSILYNLITIPRFSDLYCIFQSSKFELEEIEDTSENRIQFLNTIMKEVIQETTLNFFNGLFNSTELLSIKNEFRGKSFTVLQNQYQIFGKEKNTNFQNPKKNASSSLSKSKFPLVYTEQLKNFPMISKSLNKMVERLEIEQKELVSLAAKYNIHVNLKYLDFDKSMKKSKDNSSSSNEEELCAAIIEMFLEYLRFTSPPILEKRESHLESTFLEA
;
A
#
# COMPACT_ATOMS: atom_id res chain seq x y z
N ASP A 1 -34.44 -0.87 9.43
CA ASP A 1 -33.27 -0.52 8.64
C ASP A 1 -32.13 -1.51 8.95
N GLY A 2 -31.50 -2.09 7.90
CA GLY A 2 -30.42 -3.08 8.06
C GLY A 2 -29.21 -2.52 8.83
N LYS A 3 -28.88 -1.25 8.65
CA LYS A 3 -27.78 -0.58 9.36
C LYS A 3 -27.97 -0.57 10.89
N GLN A 4 -29.19 -0.53 11.37
CA GLN A 4 -29.49 -0.54 12.80
C GLN A 4 -29.30 -1.92 13.44
N ARG A 5 -29.29 -2.99 12.64
CA ARG A 5 -29.15 -4.39 13.08
C ARG A 5 -27.76 -4.96 12.85
N TYR A 6 -26.83 -4.15 12.36
CA TYR A 6 -25.43 -4.50 12.24
C TYR A 6 -24.63 -3.88 13.40
N ARG A 7 -23.84 -4.71 14.07
CA ARG A 7 -22.91 -4.27 15.09
C ARG A 7 -21.53 -4.84 14.80
N TYR A 8 -20.56 -3.96 14.71
CA TYR A 8 -19.15 -4.29 14.66
C TYR A 8 -18.53 -4.03 16.02
N VAL A 9 -17.80 -4.99 16.54
CA VAL A 9 -17.13 -4.94 17.83
C VAL A 9 -15.73 -5.51 17.68
N LEU A 10 -14.72 -4.69 17.93
CA LEU A 10 -13.35 -5.17 18.09
C LEU A 10 -13.25 -5.81 19.47
N ALA A 11 -12.89 -7.09 19.52
CA ALA A 11 -12.68 -7.80 20.75
C ALA A 11 -11.44 -7.26 21.47
N THR A 12 -11.63 -6.73 22.66
CA THR A 12 -10.57 -6.26 23.55
C THR A 12 -10.66 -6.97 24.90
N PRO A 13 -9.57 -7.09 25.67
CA PRO A 13 -9.61 -7.69 27.01
C PRO A 13 -10.61 -7.01 27.95
N ASP A 14 -10.88 -5.72 27.74
CA ASP A 14 -11.75 -4.90 28.58
C ASP A 14 -13.25 -5.18 28.37
N ILE A 15 -13.64 -5.78 27.27
CA ILE A 15 -15.03 -6.16 27.01
C ILE A 15 -15.51 -7.09 28.13
N SER A 16 -16.56 -6.70 28.80
CA SER A 16 -17.17 -7.52 29.83
C SER A 16 -18.31 -8.37 29.29
N VAL A 17 -18.72 -9.40 30.07
CA VAL A 17 -19.94 -10.17 29.76
C VAL A 17 -21.17 -9.27 29.69
N LYS A 18 -21.22 -8.20 30.49
CA LYS A 18 -22.31 -7.24 30.47
C LYS A 18 -22.42 -6.45 29.17
N ASP A 19 -21.27 -6.18 28.53
CA ASP A 19 -21.27 -5.51 27.21
C ASP A 19 -21.80 -6.43 26.14
N LEU A 20 -21.54 -7.73 26.23
CA LEU A 20 -22.05 -8.73 25.28
C LEU A 20 -23.57 -8.95 25.45
N VAL A 21 -24.00 -9.25 26.65
CA VAL A 21 -25.40 -9.62 26.91
C VAL A 21 -26.28 -8.46 27.32
N GLY A 22 -25.74 -7.50 28.06
CA GLY A 22 -26.45 -6.37 28.64
C GLY A 22 -26.54 -6.45 30.18
N GLN A 23 -27.12 -5.45 30.79
CA GLN A 23 -27.28 -5.35 32.23
C GLN A 23 -28.53 -4.53 32.63
N ILE A 24 -28.93 -4.68 33.90
CA ILE A 24 -29.97 -3.82 34.49
C ILE A 24 -29.39 -2.41 34.68
N ASP A 25 -30.12 -1.42 34.19
CA ASP A 25 -29.77 0.00 34.29
C ASP A 25 -30.45 0.65 35.51
N VAL A 26 -29.73 0.69 36.62
CA VAL A 26 -30.20 1.28 37.88
C VAL A 26 -30.56 2.75 37.70
N VAL A 27 -29.89 3.48 36.84
CA VAL A 27 -30.17 4.89 36.57
C VAL A 27 -31.54 5.07 35.91
N LYS A 28 -31.90 4.18 34.99
CA LYS A 28 -33.24 4.18 34.38
C LYS A 28 -34.34 3.86 35.39
N ILE A 29 -34.08 2.90 36.30
CA ILE A 29 -35.00 2.51 37.35
C ILE A 29 -35.31 3.73 38.24
N ILE A 30 -34.27 4.41 38.73
CA ILE A 30 -34.43 5.57 39.60
C ILE A 30 -35.09 6.76 38.89
N LYS A 31 -34.65 7.09 37.68
CA LYS A 31 -35.16 8.25 36.95
C LYS A 31 -36.59 8.08 36.45
N LYS A 32 -37.00 6.87 36.08
CA LYS A 32 -38.31 6.59 35.49
C LYS A 32 -39.28 5.93 36.47
N GLY A 33 -38.87 5.60 37.71
CA GLY A 33 -39.70 4.90 38.66
C GLY A 33 -40.17 3.52 38.19
N ILE A 34 -39.33 2.83 37.40
CA ILE A 34 -39.65 1.53 36.78
C ILE A 34 -39.30 0.43 37.77
N GLU A 35 -40.10 -0.61 37.85
CA GLU A 35 -39.79 -1.79 38.65
C GLU A 35 -38.56 -2.55 38.08
N LEU A 36 -37.79 -3.18 38.99
CA LEU A 36 -36.54 -3.89 38.67
C LEU A 36 -36.74 -4.94 37.56
N TYR A 37 -37.88 -5.62 37.54
CA TYR A 37 -38.18 -6.68 36.59
C TYR A 37 -38.85 -6.20 35.29
N ASN A 38 -39.06 -4.91 35.16
CA ASN A 38 -39.55 -4.36 33.90
C ASN A 38 -38.48 -4.44 32.82
N ILE A 39 -38.83 -4.86 31.61
CA ILE A 39 -37.92 -4.98 30.50
C ILE A 39 -37.26 -3.62 30.13
N ASP A 40 -37.94 -2.52 30.40
CA ASP A 40 -37.42 -1.17 30.18
C ASP A 40 -36.27 -0.79 31.13
N SER A 41 -36.12 -1.53 32.26
CA SER A 41 -34.97 -1.36 33.16
C SER A 41 -33.68 -1.94 32.61
N TYR A 42 -33.73 -2.66 31.48
CA TYR A 42 -32.62 -3.36 30.91
C TYR A 42 -31.92 -2.52 29.85
N SER A 43 -30.58 -2.47 29.89
CA SER A 43 -29.73 -1.92 28.84
C SER A 43 -29.19 -3.05 28.00
N PRO A 44 -29.55 -3.14 26.70
CA PRO A 44 -29.16 -4.25 25.83
C PRO A 44 -27.67 -4.21 25.49
N GLY A 45 -27.00 -5.36 25.62
CA GLY A 45 -25.64 -5.57 25.12
C GLY A 45 -25.60 -5.80 23.61
N TYR A 46 -24.39 -6.02 23.07
CA TYR A 46 -24.16 -6.14 21.64
C TYR A 46 -25.00 -7.22 20.96
N LEU A 47 -25.23 -8.36 21.60
CA LEU A 47 -26.06 -9.45 21.09
C LEU A 47 -27.51 -9.02 20.81
N LEU A 48 -28.10 -8.26 21.75
CA LEU A 48 -29.46 -7.75 21.59
C LEU A 48 -29.53 -6.53 20.68
N GLN A 49 -28.50 -5.71 20.65
CA GLN A 49 -28.40 -4.58 19.73
C GLN A 49 -28.36 -5.04 18.27
N ALA A 50 -27.75 -6.22 18.02
CA ALA A 50 -27.69 -6.86 16.71
C ALA A 50 -28.86 -7.81 16.42
N ARG A 51 -29.92 -7.77 17.24
CA ARG A 51 -31.07 -8.68 17.10
C ARG A 51 -31.67 -8.64 15.71
N TYR A 52 -31.97 -9.84 15.16
CA TYR A 52 -32.43 -10.06 13.78
C TYR A 52 -31.45 -9.52 12.72
N GLY A 53 -30.17 -9.47 13.03
CA GLY A 53 -29.13 -8.96 12.16
C GLY A 53 -27.79 -9.67 12.35
N ILE A 54 -26.72 -8.92 12.26
CA ILE A 54 -25.34 -9.44 12.26
C ILE A 54 -24.54 -8.77 13.38
N LEU A 55 -23.87 -9.60 14.20
CA LEU A 55 -22.81 -9.20 15.12
C LEU A 55 -21.48 -9.63 14.53
N CYS A 56 -20.64 -8.67 14.18
CA CYS A 56 -19.27 -8.91 13.75
C CYS A 56 -18.32 -8.73 14.94
N LEU A 57 -17.60 -9.79 15.30
CA LEU A 57 -16.59 -9.79 16.37
C LEU A 57 -15.22 -9.89 15.71
N ASP A 58 -14.48 -8.80 15.74
CA ASP A 58 -13.12 -8.77 15.20
C ASP A 58 -12.13 -9.20 16.29
N GLU A 59 -11.12 -9.99 15.92
CA GLU A 59 -10.13 -10.56 16.84
C GLU A 59 -10.73 -11.40 17.98
N LEU A 60 -11.67 -12.28 17.68
CA LEU A 60 -12.36 -13.13 18.65
C LEU A 60 -11.43 -13.83 19.69
N PRO A 61 -10.21 -14.34 19.34
CA PRO A 61 -9.29 -14.98 20.29
C PRO A 61 -8.88 -14.09 21.47
N VAL A 62 -8.98 -12.77 21.36
CA VAL A 62 -8.63 -11.82 22.41
C VAL A 62 -9.63 -11.88 23.60
N LEU A 63 -10.84 -12.40 23.37
CA LEU A 63 -11.80 -12.57 24.44
C LEU A 63 -11.39 -13.73 25.38
N ASP A 64 -11.39 -13.46 26.67
CA ASP A 64 -11.20 -14.51 27.68
C ASP A 64 -12.16 -15.69 27.49
N PRO A 65 -11.76 -16.91 27.83
CA PRO A 65 -12.60 -18.11 27.74
C PRO A 65 -13.98 -17.96 28.39
N ARG A 66 -14.09 -17.24 29.53
CA ARG A 66 -15.36 -16.98 30.22
C ARG A 66 -16.34 -16.16 29.35
N LYS A 67 -15.82 -15.21 28.59
CA LYS A 67 -16.62 -14.38 27.68
C LYS A 67 -17.04 -15.18 26.45
N GLN A 68 -16.14 -16.05 25.96
CA GLN A 68 -16.44 -16.97 24.85
C GLN A 68 -17.54 -17.96 25.21
N VAL A 69 -17.60 -18.45 26.46
CA VAL A 69 -18.70 -19.35 26.92
C VAL A 69 -20.06 -18.65 26.83
N THR A 70 -20.12 -17.32 27.04
CA THR A 70 -21.37 -16.58 26.87
C THR A 70 -21.86 -16.62 25.43
N LEU A 71 -20.94 -16.46 24.45
CA LEU A 71 -21.26 -16.59 23.03
C LEU A 71 -21.68 -18.02 22.68
N LEU A 72 -21.01 -19.01 23.25
CA LEU A 72 -21.35 -20.44 23.07
C LEU A 72 -22.80 -20.73 23.50
N SER A 73 -23.23 -20.22 24.68
CA SER A 73 -24.60 -20.41 25.16
C SER A 73 -25.62 -19.81 24.19
N VAL A 74 -25.35 -18.64 23.64
CA VAL A 74 -26.22 -18.01 22.63
C VAL A 74 -26.29 -18.82 21.34
N LEU A 75 -25.14 -19.30 20.84
CA LEU A 75 -25.07 -20.10 19.62
C LEU A 75 -25.73 -21.48 19.76
N GLN A 76 -25.61 -22.10 20.95
CA GLN A 76 -26.11 -23.44 21.23
C GLN A 76 -27.60 -23.43 21.58
N GLU A 77 -28.01 -22.56 22.51
CA GLU A 77 -29.37 -22.55 23.04
C GLU A 77 -30.29 -21.50 22.39
N GLY A 78 -29.71 -20.60 21.59
CA GLY A 78 -30.41 -19.47 20.98
C GLY A 78 -30.93 -18.43 21.97
N ARG A 79 -30.52 -18.54 23.25
CA ARG A 79 -30.98 -17.72 24.35
C ARG A 79 -29.89 -17.53 25.43
N PHE A 80 -30.05 -16.53 26.26
CA PHE A 80 -29.20 -16.33 27.43
C PHE A 80 -30.00 -15.69 28.59
N THR A 81 -29.46 -15.80 29.80
CA THR A 81 -29.90 -15.08 30.98
C THR A 81 -28.80 -14.17 31.47
N THR A 82 -29.17 -13.10 32.17
CA THR A 82 -28.19 -12.17 32.73
C THR A 82 -28.36 -12.06 34.23
N GLY A 83 -27.37 -12.49 35.01
CA GLY A 83 -27.41 -12.50 36.47
C GLY A 83 -28.64 -13.26 37.00
N ALA A 84 -29.28 -12.70 38.01
CA ALA A 84 -30.50 -13.23 38.61
C ALA A 84 -31.81 -12.82 37.90
N TYR A 85 -31.70 -12.23 36.70
CA TYR A 85 -32.86 -11.79 35.94
C TYR A 85 -33.62 -12.99 35.35
N PRO A 86 -34.90 -13.18 35.65
CA PRO A 86 -35.61 -14.42 35.31
C PRO A 86 -36.07 -14.51 33.86
N VAL A 87 -35.67 -13.57 33.02
CA VAL A 87 -36.07 -13.53 31.60
C VAL A 87 -35.03 -14.11 30.71
N PHE A 88 -35.49 -14.99 29.81
CA PHE A 88 -34.65 -15.51 28.71
C PHE A 88 -34.70 -14.55 27.52
N PHE A 89 -33.55 -14.06 27.11
CA PHE A 89 -33.40 -13.23 25.90
C PHE A 89 -33.05 -14.10 24.70
N LYS A 90 -33.77 -13.90 23.62
CA LYS A 90 -33.51 -14.55 22.32
C LYS A 90 -32.97 -13.49 21.35
N PRO A 91 -31.67 -13.42 21.12
CA PRO A 91 -31.08 -12.41 20.26
C PRO A 91 -31.37 -12.65 18.78
N ASP A 92 -31.57 -13.89 18.33
CA ASP A 92 -31.76 -14.26 16.93
C ASP A 92 -30.75 -13.52 16.00
N VAL A 93 -29.47 -13.66 16.32
CA VAL A 93 -28.36 -12.93 15.69
C VAL A 93 -27.47 -13.88 14.92
N LYS A 94 -26.96 -13.46 13.77
CA LYS A 94 -25.88 -14.14 13.06
C LYS A 94 -24.53 -13.59 13.52
N ILE A 95 -23.66 -14.45 13.98
CA ILE A 95 -22.31 -14.05 14.44
C ILE A 95 -21.33 -14.32 13.30
N ILE A 96 -20.52 -13.32 12.98
CA ILE A 96 -19.35 -13.40 12.13
C ILE A 96 -18.16 -13.01 12.99
N ALA A 97 -17.10 -13.80 12.97
CA ALA A 97 -15.89 -13.50 13.74
C ALA A 97 -14.65 -13.58 12.87
N THR A 98 -13.65 -12.77 13.19
CA THR A 98 -12.31 -12.89 12.63
C THR A 98 -11.36 -13.43 13.69
N ALA A 99 -10.31 -14.09 13.23
CA ALA A 99 -9.22 -14.58 14.07
C ALA A 99 -7.92 -14.50 13.27
N ASN A 100 -6.85 -14.06 13.93
CA ASN A 100 -5.51 -14.12 13.37
C ASN A 100 -4.80 -15.36 13.94
N PRO A 101 -4.23 -16.26 13.11
CA PRO A 101 -3.48 -17.41 13.60
C PRO A 101 -2.34 -17.05 14.56
N MET A 102 -1.69 -15.91 14.35
CA MET A 102 -0.60 -15.41 15.20
C MET A 102 -1.07 -15.06 16.63
N ASP A 103 -2.31 -14.64 16.78
CA ASP A 103 -2.87 -14.22 18.07
C ASP A 103 -3.13 -15.45 18.98
N TYR A 104 -3.19 -16.66 18.42
CA TYR A 104 -3.31 -17.89 19.21
C TYR A 104 -2.15 -18.12 20.17
N THR A 105 -1.00 -17.52 19.94
CA THR A 105 0.19 -17.66 20.80
C THR A 105 0.28 -16.61 21.89
N HIS A 106 -0.27 -15.42 21.66
CA HIS A 106 -0.13 -14.25 22.56
C HIS A 106 -1.44 -13.78 23.18
N SER A 107 -2.57 -13.87 22.46
CA SER A 107 -3.84 -13.27 22.88
C SER A 107 -4.88 -14.28 23.37
N GLY A 108 -4.59 -15.58 23.33
CA GLY A 108 -5.52 -16.64 23.72
C GLY A 108 -6.00 -17.48 22.54
N LYS A 109 -6.75 -18.54 22.86
CA LYS A 109 -7.31 -19.47 21.87
C LYS A 109 -8.84 -19.39 21.87
N ILE A 110 -9.45 -19.62 20.74
CA ILE A 110 -10.88 -19.89 20.69
C ILE A 110 -11.10 -21.24 21.40
N ILE A 111 -12.03 -21.27 22.36
CA ILE A 111 -12.37 -22.53 23.02
C ILE A 111 -12.96 -23.50 21.99
N GLU A 112 -12.54 -24.75 22.05
CA GLU A 112 -12.93 -25.79 21.10
C GLU A 112 -14.45 -25.91 20.91
N PRO A 113 -15.29 -25.89 21.97
CA PRO A 113 -16.76 -25.92 21.80
C PRO A 113 -17.33 -24.73 21.05
N LEU A 114 -16.70 -23.55 21.13
CA LEU A 114 -17.14 -22.38 20.36
C LEU A 114 -16.72 -22.49 18.88
N ALA A 115 -15.51 -22.95 18.63
CA ALA A 115 -15.03 -23.22 17.27
C ALA A 115 -15.95 -24.20 16.52
N ASP A 116 -16.34 -25.28 17.17
CA ASP A 116 -17.28 -26.27 16.62
C ASP A 116 -18.66 -25.71 16.27
N ARG A 117 -19.08 -24.66 16.98
CA ARG A 117 -20.38 -23.98 16.72
C ARG A 117 -20.31 -22.92 15.64
N LEU A 118 -19.13 -22.42 15.33
CA LEU A 118 -18.86 -21.56 14.18
C LEU A 118 -18.75 -22.45 12.94
N LYS A 119 -19.89 -22.71 12.29
CA LYS A 119 -20.06 -23.75 11.27
C LYS A 119 -19.25 -23.56 9.98
N SER A 120 -18.83 -22.34 9.68
CA SER A 120 -18.12 -22.01 8.43
C SER A 120 -16.80 -21.35 8.78
N HIS A 121 -15.72 -22.04 8.47
CA HIS A 121 -14.36 -21.52 8.61
C HIS A 121 -13.87 -21.14 7.22
N ILE A 122 -13.47 -19.88 7.05
CA ILE A 122 -12.95 -19.34 5.81
C ILE A 122 -11.53 -18.90 6.08
N GLU A 123 -10.59 -19.56 5.43
CA GLU A 123 -9.19 -19.17 5.47
C GLU A 123 -8.94 -18.10 4.39
N THR A 124 -8.34 -17.00 4.80
CA THR A 124 -7.89 -15.97 3.87
C THR A 124 -6.48 -16.28 3.41
N HIS A 125 -6.18 -15.93 2.18
CA HIS A 125 -4.85 -16.11 1.58
C HIS A 125 -4.36 -14.80 0.96
N TYR A 126 -3.07 -14.72 0.69
CA TYR A 126 -2.51 -13.61 -0.06
C TYR A 126 -3.01 -13.64 -1.52
N PRO A 127 -3.04 -12.48 -2.21
CA PRO A 127 -3.34 -12.45 -3.64
C PRO A 127 -2.42 -13.37 -4.42
N ASN A 128 -3.00 -14.19 -5.32
CA ASN A 128 -2.24 -15.18 -6.06
C ASN A 128 -1.46 -14.57 -7.22
N THR A 129 -1.95 -13.47 -7.78
CA THR A 129 -1.36 -12.81 -8.94
C THR A 129 -0.94 -11.38 -8.64
N ILE A 130 0.01 -10.87 -9.43
CA ILE A 130 0.40 -9.45 -9.39
C ILE A 130 -0.80 -8.56 -9.69
N ASP A 131 -1.65 -8.97 -10.62
CA ASP A 131 -2.80 -8.19 -11.03
C ASP A 131 -3.84 -8.08 -9.91
N ASP A 132 -4.11 -9.16 -9.15
CA ASP A 132 -5.03 -9.13 -8.02
C ASP A 132 -4.57 -8.14 -6.93
N GLU A 133 -3.29 -8.20 -6.57
CA GLU A 133 -2.72 -7.28 -5.56
C GLU A 133 -2.65 -5.83 -6.09
N THR A 134 -2.41 -5.64 -7.39
CA THR A 134 -2.46 -4.32 -8.02
C THR A 134 -3.86 -3.72 -7.97
N LEU A 135 -4.90 -4.54 -8.17
CA LEU A 135 -6.29 -4.11 -8.05
C LEU A 135 -6.66 -3.69 -6.62
N ILE A 136 -6.13 -4.37 -5.61
CA ILE A 136 -6.28 -3.96 -4.20
C ILE A 136 -5.66 -2.58 -3.98
N LEU A 137 -4.45 -2.34 -4.48
CA LEU A 137 -3.80 -1.03 -4.37
C LEU A 137 -4.63 0.08 -5.01
N ILE A 138 -5.19 -0.17 -6.19
CA ILE A 138 -6.03 0.80 -6.91
C ILE A 138 -7.30 1.11 -6.11
N GLN A 139 -7.93 0.10 -5.51
CA GLN A 139 -9.12 0.28 -4.69
C GLN A 139 -8.83 1.11 -3.44
N GLU A 140 -7.72 0.84 -2.76
CA GLU A 140 -7.31 1.58 -1.57
C GLU A 140 -6.92 3.03 -1.88
N MET A 141 -6.39 3.30 -3.07
CA MET A 141 -6.08 4.67 -3.52
C MET A 141 -7.28 5.61 -3.49
N ASP A 142 -8.47 5.13 -3.82
CA ASP A 142 -9.69 5.94 -3.75
C ASP A 142 -10.01 6.36 -2.30
N MET A 143 -9.68 5.51 -1.32
CA MET A 143 -9.88 5.78 0.09
C MET A 143 -8.87 6.80 0.65
N MET A 144 -7.69 6.91 0.05
CA MET A 144 -6.66 7.87 0.46
C MET A 144 -7.01 9.33 0.17
N GLY A 145 -8.06 9.59 -0.63
CA GLY A 145 -8.57 10.94 -0.89
C GLY A 145 -7.63 11.86 -1.68
N ARG A 146 -6.53 11.34 -2.25
CA ARG A 146 -5.59 12.13 -3.04
C ARG A 146 -6.24 12.59 -4.34
N THR A 147 -6.01 13.83 -4.76
CA THR A 147 -6.74 14.42 -5.88
C THR A 147 -5.90 14.70 -7.11
N ASN A 148 -4.58 14.71 -6.99
CA ASN A 148 -3.67 15.13 -8.05
C ASN A 148 -2.50 14.17 -8.23
N ALA A 149 -2.81 12.91 -8.55
CA ALA A 149 -1.82 11.87 -8.79
C ALA A 149 -2.12 11.11 -10.09
N PHE A 150 -1.08 10.70 -10.79
CA PHE A 150 -1.12 9.72 -11.86
C PHE A 150 -0.18 8.56 -11.52
N LEU A 151 -0.70 7.34 -11.60
CA LEU A 151 0.02 6.12 -11.24
C LEU A 151 0.31 5.29 -12.49
N PRO A 152 1.54 5.32 -13.00
CA PRO A 152 1.92 4.45 -14.11
C PRO A 152 1.77 2.98 -13.73
N ALA A 153 1.21 2.17 -14.64
CA ALA A 153 0.97 0.74 -14.41
C ALA A 153 2.26 0.00 -14.03
N PHE A 154 3.38 0.35 -14.66
CA PHE A 154 4.67 -0.25 -14.35
C PHE A 154 5.11 0.02 -12.89
N MET A 155 4.79 1.19 -12.33
CA MET A 155 5.12 1.52 -10.94
C MET A 155 4.29 0.71 -9.95
N LEU A 156 2.97 0.61 -10.17
CA LEU A 156 2.09 -0.21 -9.33
C LEU A 156 2.52 -1.68 -9.36
N LYS A 157 2.73 -2.23 -10.57
CA LYS A 157 3.17 -3.62 -10.73
C LYS A 157 4.56 -3.87 -10.14
N SER A 158 5.49 -2.90 -10.23
CA SER A 158 6.81 -3.01 -9.59
C SER A 158 6.71 -3.06 -8.08
N LEU A 159 5.90 -2.19 -7.49
CA LEU A 159 5.69 -2.17 -6.05
C LEU A 159 5.14 -3.52 -5.55
N VAL A 160 4.11 -4.04 -6.22
CA VAL A 160 3.53 -5.35 -5.90
C VAL A 160 4.57 -6.47 -6.03
N ARG A 161 5.36 -6.49 -7.12
CA ARG A 161 6.43 -7.49 -7.32
C ARG A 161 7.48 -7.46 -6.23
N ILE A 162 7.88 -6.28 -5.77
CA ILE A 162 8.83 -6.15 -4.66
C ILE A 162 8.28 -6.89 -3.44
N PHE A 163 7.04 -6.60 -3.02
CA PHE A 163 6.46 -7.21 -1.83
C PHE A 163 6.14 -8.70 -2.00
N GLN A 164 5.75 -9.15 -3.19
CA GLN A 164 5.59 -10.58 -3.47
C GLN A 164 6.93 -11.32 -3.42
N LYS A 165 8.01 -10.75 -3.99
CA LYS A 165 9.34 -11.36 -3.89
C LYS A 165 9.84 -11.41 -2.45
N ILE A 166 9.65 -10.36 -1.65
CA ILE A 166 9.99 -10.36 -0.22
C ILE A 166 9.21 -11.46 0.48
N ARG A 167 7.90 -11.54 0.28
CA ARG A 167 6.99 -12.50 0.93
C ARG A 167 7.35 -13.96 0.62
N ASN A 168 7.82 -14.23 -0.59
CA ASN A 168 8.16 -15.56 -1.06
C ASN A 168 9.66 -15.90 -0.91
N HIS A 169 10.45 -15.00 -0.32
CA HIS A 169 11.88 -15.24 -0.15
C HIS A 169 12.14 -16.20 1.02
N PRO A 170 13.04 -17.19 0.85
CA PRO A 170 13.29 -18.19 1.89
C PRO A 170 13.84 -17.58 3.20
N ASP A 171 14.59 -16.49 3.12
CA ASP A 171 15.17 -15.82 4.29
C ASP A 171 14.17 -14.97 5.09
N ILE A 172 12.92 -14.91 4.67
CA ILE A 172 11.87 -14.13 5.35
C ILE A 172 11.05 -15.03 6.28
N ASN A 173 10.89 -14.58 7.51
CA ASN A 173 10.03 -15.24 8.48
C ASN A 173 8.58 -15.23 8.01
N ASN A 174 8.07 -16.41 7.59
CA ASN A 174 6.72 -16.53 7.09
C ASN A 174 5.65 -16.39 8.19
N ASP A 175 6.00 -16.65 9.46
CA ASP A 175 5.08 -16.50 10.58
C ASP A 175 4.77 -15.02 10.87
N ARG A 176 5.73 -14.14 10.58
CA ARG A 176 5.57 -12.68 10.65
C ARG A 176 5.52 -12.03 9.27
N GLY A 177 4.94 -12.73 8.32
CA GLY A 177 4.96 -12.42 6.90
C GLY A 177 4.56 -10.99 6.53
N VAL A 178 5.09 -10.54 5.40
CA VAL A 178 4.85 -9.20 4.87
C VAL A 178 3.44 -9.10 4.30
N SER A 179 2.55 -8.45 5.02
CA SER A 179 1.14 -8.33 4.65
C SER A 179 0.92 -7.42 3.42
N VAL A 180 -0.22 -7.57 2.76
CA VAL A 180 -0.66 -6.65 1.68
C VAL A 180 -0.79 -5.21 2.20
N ARG A 181 -1.04 -5.02 3.50
CA ARG A 181 -1.03 -3.69 4.13
C ARG A 181 0.32 -3.00 4.00
N SER A 182 1.42 -3.77 4.02
CA SER A 182 2.76 -3.21 3.81
C SER A 182 2.94 -2.67 2.40
N THR A 183 2.35 -3.33 1.39
CA THR A 183 2.34 -2.84 0.01
C THR A 183 1.55 -1.55 -0.10
N ILE A 184 0.38 -1.47 0.56
CA ILE A 184 -0.47 -0.26 0.58
C ILE A 184 0.26 0.91 1.27
N HIS A 185 0.81 0.70 2.47
CA HIS A 185 1.56 1.74 3.20
C HIS A 185 2.78 2.21 2.43
N SER A 186 3.43 1.30 1.68
CA SER A 186 4.57 1.68 0.84
C SER A 186 4.16 2.51 -0.35
N LEU A 187 2.99 2.25 -0.93
CA LEU A 187 2.42 3.13 -1.96
C LEU A 187 2.13 4.53 -1.39
N GLU A 188 1.55 4.61 -0.18
CA GLU A 188 1.33 5.89 0.52
C GLU A 188 2.64 6.63 0.75
N ALA A 189 3.69 5.93 1.19
CA ALA A 189 5.01 6.49 1.44
C ALA A 189 5.64 7.03 0.14
N VAL A 190 5.58 6.25 -0.96
CA VAL A 190 6.08 6.67 -2.28
C VAL A 190 5.36 7.94 -2.74
N LEU A 191 4.03 7.98 -2.65
CA LEU A 191 3.26 9.15 -3.05
C LEU A 191 3.54 10.37 -2.16
N GLY A 192 3.66 10.16 -0.84
CA GLY A 192 4.02 11.22 0.11
C GLY A 192 5.40 11.81 -0.17
N GLU A 193 6.37 10.98 -0.54
CA GLU A 193 7.70 11.42 -0.95
C GLU A 193 7.64 12.27 -2.21
N VAL A 194 6.95 11.82 -3.25
CA VAL A 194 6.79 12.59 -4.50
C VAL A 194 6.07 13.90 -4.26
N GLU A 195 5.04 13.89 -3.42
CA GLU A 195 4.32 15.12 -3.06
C GLU A 195 5.21 16.14 -2.35
N SER A 196 5.98 15.70 -1.37
CA SER A 196 6.83 16.58 -0.56
C SER A 196 8.06 17.07 -1.31
N SER A 197 8.65 16.22 -2.15
CA SER A 197 9.88 16.52 -2.87
C SER A 197 9.66 17.31 -4.16
N ARG A 198 8.55 17.03 -4.87
CA ARG A 198 8.32 17.61 -6.21
C ARG A 198 6.96 18.27 -6.38
N SER A 199 5.85 17.55 -6.15
CA SER A 199 4.52 18.04 -6.51
C SER A 199 4.15 19.35 -5.84
N ILE A 200 4.32 19.46 -4.52
CA ILE A 200 3.99 20.67 -3.76
C ILE A 200 4.96 21.80 -4.08
N LEU A 201 6.26 21.48 -4.20
CA LEU A 201 7.28 22.52 -4.42
C LEU A 201 7.19 23.17 -5.79
N TYR A 202 6.80 22.41 -6.81
CA TYR A 202 6.79 22.86 -8.21
C TYR A 202 5.39 22.94 -8.83
N ASN A 203 4.35 22.69 -8.02
CA ASN A 203 2.95 22.64 -8.46
C ASN A 203 2.72 21.66 -9.62
N LEU A 204 3.27 20.45 -9.47
CA LEU A 204 3.19 19.36 -10.45
C LEU A 204 2.18 18.30 -10.03
N ILE A 205 1.76 17.48 -10.99
CA ILE A 205 1.05 16.25 -10.72
C ILE A 205 1.99 15.25 -10.01
N THR A 206 1.47 14.46 -9.08
CA THR A 206 2.22 13.43 -8.38
C THR A 206 2.40 12.21 -9.28
N ILE A 207 3.58 12.04 -9.87
CA ILE A 207 3.95 10.89 -10.71
C ILE A 207 5.16 10.21 -10.10
N PRO A 208 5.01 8.98 -9.54
CA PRO A 208 6.12 8.26 -8.95
C PRO A 208 7.08 7.73 -10.03
N ARG A 209 8.38 7.66 -9.68
CA ARG A 209 9.48 7.17 -10.49
C ARG A 209 10.19 6.03 -9.77
N PHE A 210 11.08 5.30 -10.44
CA PHE A 210 11.86 4.24 -9.78
C PHE A 210 12.75 4.75 -8.64
N SER A 211 13.30 5.95 -8.77
CA SER A 211 14.06 6.59 -7.68
C SER A 211 13.23 6.82 -6.42
N ASP A 212 11.92 6.98 -6.51
CA ASP A 212 11.04 7.17 -5.36
C ASP A 212 10.80 5.87 -4.57
N LEU A 213 11.03 4.70 -5.17
CA LEU A 213 10.89 3.41 -4.49
C LEU A 213 11.84 3.24 -3.30
N TYR A 214 12.94 3.97 -3.25
CA TYR A 214 13.88 3.89 -2.13
C TYR A 214 13.29 4.32 -0.79
N CYS A 215 12.20 5.09 -0.77
CA CYS A 215 11.50 5.43 0.49
C CYS A 215 10.86 4.20 1.18
N ILE A 216 10.69 3.08 0.46
CA ILE A 216 10.16 1.82 0.99
C ILE A 216 11.04 1.29 2.15
N PHE A 217 12.33 1.59 2.18
CA PHE A 217 13.22 1.21 3.28
C PHE A 217 12.72 1.66 4.65
N GLN A 218 11.97 2.76 4.72
CA GLN A 218 11.45 3.30 5.97
C GLN A 218 10.07 2.74 6.33
N SER A 219 9.30 2.32 5.33
CA SER A 219 7.91 1.87 5.51
C SER A 219 7.76 0.36 5.62
N SER A 220 8.72 -0.41 5.09
CA SER A 220 8.66 -1.88 5.10
C SER A 220 9.12 -2.45 6.44
N LYS A 221 8.28 -3.32 7.02
CA LYS A 221 8.60 -4.11 8.22
C LYS A 221 8.62 -5.58 7.84
N PHE A 222 9.75 -6.22 8.01
CA PHE A 222 9.94 -7.67 7.86
C PHE A 222 11.14 -8.09 8.71
N GLU A 223 11.23 -9.37 9.01
CA GLU A 223 12.32 -9.97 9.79
C GLU A 223 13.06 -10.99 8.92
N LEU A 224 14.37 -10.95 8.96
CA LEU A 224 15.25 -11.92 8.30
C LEU A 224 15.47 -13.10 9.26
N GLU A 225 15.44 -14.35 8.75
CA GLU A 225 15.63 -15.56 9.56
C GLU A 225 17.07 -16.08 9.52
N GLU A 226 17.68 -16.19 8.34
CA GLU A 226 19.00 -16.79 8.17
C GLU A 226 20.17 -15.82 8.37
N ILE A 227 19.91 -14.52 8.20
CA ILE A 227 20.91 -13.46 8.32
C ILE A 227 20.61 -12.66 9.59
N GLU A 228 21.65 -12.22 10.28
CA GLU A 228 21.48 -11.34 11.44
C GLU A 228 20.61 -10.13 11.07
N ASP A 229 19.47 -10.00 11.77
CA ASP A 229 18.43 -9.03 11.44
C ASP A 229 18.83 -7.60 11.85
N THR A 230 19.81 -7.07 11.13
CA THR A 230 20.29 -5.69 11.28
C THR A 230 19.64 -4.78 10.24
N SER A 231 19.55 -3.49 10.55
CA SER A 231 19.04 -2.50 9.59
C SER A 231 19.87 -2.44 8.29
N GLU A 232 21.18 -2.70 8.39
CA GLU A 232 22.09 -2.72 7.23
C GLU A 232 21.79 -3.91 6.31
N ASN A 233 21.60 -5.10 6.88
CA ASN A 233 21.27 -6.31 6.14
C ASN A 233 19.89 -6.20 5.48
N ARG A 234 18.90 -5.63 6.18
CA ARG A 234 17.57 -5.36 5.58
C ARG A 234 17.65 -4.41 4.39
N ILE A 235 18.45 -3.35 4.49
CA ILE A 235 18.65 -2.41 3.38
C ILE A 235 19.34 -3.09 2.19
N GLN A 236 20.37 -3.90 2.43
CA GLN A 236 21.05 -4.64 1.35
C GLN A 236 20.12 -5.64 0.67
N PHE A 237 19.34 -6.37 1.46
CA PHE A 237 18.34 -7.30 0.96
C PHE A 237 17.31 -6.60 0.08
N LEU A 238 16.70 -5.51 0.57
CA LEU A 238 15.74 -4.72 -0.20
C LEU A 238 16.34 -4.16 -1.48
N ASN A 239 17.57 -3.66 -1.42
CA ASN A 239 18.28 -3.17 -2.61
C ASN A 239 18.43 -4.26 -3.68
N THR A 240 18.72 -5.48 -3.27
CA THR A 240 18.84 -6.62 -4.20
C THR A 240 17.49 -6.92 -4.86
N ILE A 241 16.44 -7.09 -4.06
CA ILE A 241 15.08 -7.32 -4.57
C ILE A 241 14.61 -6.19 -5.50
N MET A 242 14.84 -4.93 -5.10
CA MET A 242 14.46 -3.77 -5.93
C MET A 242 15.19 -3.76 -7.27
N LYS A 243 16.50 -4.04 -7.30
CA LYS A 243 17.27 -4.12 -8.54
C LYS A 243 16.73 -5.21 -9.47
N GLU A 244 16.44 -6.39 -8.93
CA GLU A 244 15.84 -7.48 -9.70
C GLU A 244 14.49 -7.09 -10.29
N VAL A 245 13.62 -6.48 -9.49
CA VAL A 245 12.28 -6.07 -9.95
C VAL A 245 12.36 -4.96 -10.99
N ILE A 246 13.23 -3.97 -10.81
CA ILE A 246 13.45 -2.91 -11.80
C ILE A 246 13.96 -3.54 -13.12
N GLN A 247 14.90 -4.46 -13.03
CA GLN A 247 15.40 -5.18 -14.21
C GLN A 247 14.29 -5.94 -14.92
N GLU A 248 13.52 -6.76 -14.21
CA GLU A 248 12.41 -7.53 -14.79
C GLU A 248 11.35 -6.61 -15.41
N THR A 249 10.97 -5.54 -14.71
CA THR A 249 9.94 -4.62 -15.19
C THR A 249 10.40 -3.88 -16.44
N THR A 250 11.63 -3.37 -16.45
CA THR A 250 12.16 -2.62 -17.60
C THR A 250 12.36 -3.53 -18.82
N LEU A 251 12.92 -4.72 -18.63
CA LEU A 251 13.08 -5.68 -19.73
C LEU A 251 11.73 -6.10 -20.33
N ASN A 252 10.72 -6.34 -19.50
CA ASN A 252 9.39 -6.71 -19.99
C ASN A 252 8.69 -5.55 -20.71
N PHE A 253 8.77 -4.33 -20.15
CA PHE A 253 8.14 -3.16 -20.76
C PHE A 253 8.72 -2.82 -22.14
N PHE A 254 10.03 -2.83 -22.26
CA PHE A 254 10.72 -2.48 -23.50
C PHE A 254 10.94 -3.65 -24.46
N ASN A 255 10.47 -4.85 -24.11
CA ASN A 255 10.61 -6.02 -24.95
C ASN A 255 9.97 -5.78 -26.34
N GLY A 256 10.77 -5.93 -27.39
CA GLY A 256 10.34 -5.75 -28.78
C GLY A 256 10.07 -4.30 -29.20
N LEU A 257 10.30 -3.31 -28.32
CA LEU A 257 10.06 -1.90 -28.65
C LEU A 257 11.22 -1.29 -29.47
N PHE A 258 12.43 -1.79 -29.29
CA PHE A 258 13.63 -1.29 -29.94
C PHE A 258 14.36 -2.38 -30.73
N ASN A 259 14.80 -2.01 -31.91
CA ASN A 259 15.66 -2.85 -32.73
C ASN A 259 17.14 -2.65 -32.37
N SER A 260 18.00 -3.63 -32.68
CA SER A 260 19.45 -3.57 -32.40
C SER A 260 20.13 -2.33 -33.01
N THR A 261 19.70 -1.88 -34.19
CA THR A 261 20.21 -0.67 -34.85
C THR A 261 19.83 0.62 -34.10
N GLU A 262 18.62 0.69 -33.57
CA GLU A 262 18.17 1.83 -32.74
C GLU A 262 18.96 1.88 -31.43
N LEU A 263 19.14 0.74 -30.77
CA LEU A 263 19.93 0.64 -29.53
C LEU A 263 21.40 1.04 -29.76
N LEU A 264 22.00 0.63 -30.85
CA LEU A 264 23.37 1.06 -31.24
C LEU A 264 23.44 2.58 -31.49
N SER A 265 22.44 3.14 -32.12
CA SER A 265 22.35 4.60 -32.33
C SER A 265 22.25 5.37 -31.02
N ILE A 266 21.44 4.86 -30.10
CA ILE A 266 21.31 5.44 -28.75
C ILE A 266 22.64 5.29 -27.97
N LYS A 267 23.30 4.14 -28.02
CA LYS A 267 24.63 3.95 -27.42
C LYS A 267 25.64 4.99 -27.93
N ASN A 268 25.66 5.23 -29.24
CA ASN A 268 26.57 6.21 -29.83
C ASN A 268 26.31 7.65 -29.37
N GLU A 269 25.07 8.00 -28.96
CA GLU A 269 24.75 9.31 -28.38
C GLU A 269 25.38 9.52 -27.01
N PHE A 270 25.64 8.45 -26.26
CA PHE A 270 26.28 8.52 -24.94
C PHE A 270 27.81 8.64 -25.01
N ARG A 271 28.43 8.50 -26.20
CA ARG A 271 29.89 8.67 -26.33
C ARG A 271 30.33 10.04 -25.84
N GLY A 272 31.08 10.05 -24.72
CA GLY A 272 31.58 11.27 -24.10
C GLY A 272 30.52 12.18 -23.49
N LYS A 273 29.29 11.67 -23.34
CA LYS A 273 28.18 12.39 -22.70
C LYS A 273 27.61 11.56 -21.55
N SER A 274 26.93 12.24 -20.63
CA SER A 274 26.22 11.62 -19.53
C SER A 274 24.82 12.17 -19.39
N PHE A 275 23.90 11.35 -18.90
CA PHE A 275 22.56 11.76 -18.52
C PHE A 275 22.42 11.69 -17.00
N THR A 276 22.05 12.80 -16.37
CA THR A 276 21.94 12.89 -14.91
C THR A 276 20.49 12.89 -14.49
N VAL A 277 20.15 11.98 -13.60
CA VAL A 277 18.84 11.87 -12.93
C VAL A 277 18.99 12.35 -11.50
N LEU A 278 18.20 13.34 -11.11
CA LEU A 278 18.17 13.83 -9.73
C LEU A 278 17.49 12.78 -8.83
N GLN A 279 18.19 12.37 -7.79
CA GLN A 279 17.69 11.43 -6.80
C GLN A 279 17.05 12.16 -5.61
N ASN A 280 16.08 11.50 -4.99
CA ASN A 280 15.52 11.99 -3.75
C ASN A 280 16.50 11.79 -2.57
N GLN A 281 16.41 12.63 -1.55
CA GLN A 281 17.34 12.67 -0.42
C GLN A 281 17.49 11.35 0.37
N TYR A 282 16.62 10.36 0.14
CA TYR A 282 16.59 9.11 0.92
C TYR A 282 17.67 8.09 0.60
N GLN A 283 18.33 8.15 -0.55
CA GLN A 283 19.50 7.29 -0.82
C GLN A 283 20.71 7.58 0.11
N ILE A 284 20.67 8.70 0.82
CA ILE A 284 21.77 9.15 1.69
C ILE A 284 21.89 8.33 2.98
N PHE A 285 20.78 7.78 3.48
CA PHE A 285 20.77 7.11 4.79
C PHE A 285 21.42 5.72 4.83
N GLY A 286 21.68 5.10 3.70
CA GLY A 286 22.33 3.78 3.63
C GLY A 286 23.87 3.79 3.68
N LYS A 287 24.52 4.94 3.53
CA LYS A 287 25.98 5.00 3.32
C LYS A 287 26.80 5.78 4.35
N GLU A 288 26.22 6.54 5.29
CA GLU A 288 27.05 7.34 6.22
C GLU A 288 26.61 7.25 7.69
N LYS A 289 27.47 6.59 8.49
CA LYS A 289 27.44 6.57 9.95
C LYS A 289 28.08 7.80 10.63
N ASN A 290 28.51 8.83 9.91
CA ASN A 290 29.23 9.96 10.52
C ASN A 290 29.00 11.27 9.80
N THR A 291 27.93 11.99 10.12
CA THR A 291 27.98 13.46 10.15
C THR A 291 26.83 14.01 10.98
N ASN A 292 27.14 14.92 11.87
CA ASN A 292 26.27 15.64 12.79
C ASN A 292 25.04 16.20 12.07
N PHE A 293 23.86 15.84 12.55
CA PHE A 293 22.57 16.40 12.16
C PHE A 293 22.57 17.92 12.40
N GLN A 294 22.99 18.69 11.44
CA GLN A 294 22.66 20.11 11.35
C GLN A 294 21.51 20.28 10.35
N ASN A 295 20.43 20.86 10.84
CA ASN A 295 19.17 21.10 10.16
C ASN A 295 19.35 21.47 8.67
N PRO A 296 18.82 20.70 7.69
CA PRO A 296 19.00 20.94 6.27
C PRO A 296 18.28 22.20 5.77
N LYS A 297 17.49 22.88 6.62
CA LYS A 297 16.75 24.10 6.25
C LYS A 297 17.60 25.36 5.99
N LYS A 298 18.89 25.35 6.31
CA LYS A 298 19.74 26.55 6.14
C LYS A 298 20.73 26.49 4.96
N ASN A 299 21.01 25.34 4.37
CA ASN A 299 22.01 25.23 3.31
C ASN A 299 21.47 24.90 1.92
N ALA A 300 20.15 24.72 1.74
CA ALA A 300 19.51 24.53 0.43
C ALA A 300 19.28 25.85 -0.34
N SER A 301 19.81 26.96 0.15
CA SER A 301 19.65 28.28 -0.48
C SER A 301 20.74 28.66 -1.49
N SER A 302 21.69 27.75 -1.77
CA SER A 302 22.71 28.02 -2.78
C SER A 302 22.49 27.16 -4.03
N SER A 303 21.95 27.78 -5.07
CA SER A 303 22.19 27.59 -6.49
C SER A 303 21.34 26.71 -7.38
N LEU A 304 20.23 26.10 -6.93
CA LEU A 304 19.22 25.65 -7.92
C LEU A 304 17.95 26.49 -7.74
N SER A 305 17.81 27.50 -8.59
CA SER A 305 16.59 28.35 -8.63
C SER A 305 15.36 27.44 -8.80
N LYS A 306 14.33 27.62 -7.96
CA LYS A 306 13.06 26.88 -7.95
C LYS A 306 12.37 26.73 -9.33
N SER A 307 12.83 27.45 -10.33
CA SER A 307 12.28 27.48 -11.70
C SER A 307 12.88 26.45 -12.66
N LYS A 308 13.82 25.60 -12.23
CA LYS A 308 14.59 24.75 -13.17
C LYS A 308 14.31 23.24 -13.10
N PHE A 309 13.50 22.75 -12.18
CA PHE A 309 13.42 21.32 -11.92
C PHE A 309 12.83 20.48 -13.08
N PRO A 310 11.70 20.81 -13.71
CA PRO A 310 11.25 20.08 -14.91
C PRO A 310 12.16 20.31 -16.12
N LEU A 311 12.73 21.52 -16.26
CA LEU A 311 13.56 21.92 -17.39
C LEU A 311 14.90 21.16 -17.50
N VAL A 312 15.38 20.56 -16.40
CA VAL A 312 16.67 19.82 -16.43
C VAL A 312 16.60 18.62 -17.38
N TYR A 313 15.49 17.91 -17.42
CA TYR A 313 15.34 16.76 -18.31
C TYR A 313 15.15 17.17 -19.77
N THR A 314 14.33 18.18 -20.03
CA THR A 314 14.11 18.70 -21.38
C THR A 314 15.35 19.36 -21.95
N GLU A 315 16.19 20.03 -21.15
CA GLU A 315 17.48 20.55 -21.58
C GLU A 315 18.47 19.42 -21.91
N GLN A 316 18.55 18.39 -21.10
CA GLN A 316 19.40 17.25 -21.37
C GLN A 316 18.95 16.48 -22.62
N LEU A 317 17.64 16.29 -22.85
CA LEU A 317 17.10 15.62 -24.03
C LEU A 317 17.49 16.29 -25.35
N LYS A 318 17.78 17.57 -25.38
CA LYS A 318 18.33 18.26 -26.57
C LYS A 318 19.64 17.65 -27.03
N ASN A 319 20.41 17.07 -26.10
CA ASN A 319 21.69 16.39 -26.39
C ASN A 319 21.52 14.94 -26.80
N PHE A 320 20.29 14.38 -26.68
CA PHE A 320 19.95 12.99 -26.95
C PHE A 320 18.73 12.86 -27.87
N PRO A 321 18.87 13.25 -29.16
CA PRO A 321 17.76 13.32 -30.10
C PRO A 321 17.11 11.95 -30.38
N MET A 322 17.85 10.83 -30.29
CA MET A 322 17.28 9.49 -30.49
C MET A 322 16.37 9.11 -29.31
N ILE A 323 16.75 9.44 -28.07
CA ILE A 323 15.89 9.25 -26.90
C ILE A 323 14.63 10.09 -27.04
N SER A 324 14.76 11.36 -27.40
CA SER A 324 13.65 12.27 -27.63
C SER A 324 12.68 11.76 -28.71
N LYS A 325 13.20 11.24 -29.83
CA LYS A 325 12.39 10.64 -30.89
C LYS A 325 11.67 9.37 -30.45
N SER A 326 12.27 8.62 -29.54
CA SER A 326 11.72 7.36 -29.04
C SER A 326 10.64 7.55 -27.96
N LEU A 327 10.53 8.74 -27.36
CA LEU A 327 9.57 9.03 -26.29
C LEU A 327 8.13 8.70 -26.68
N ASN A 328 7.70 9.05 -27.89
CA ASN A 328 6.34 8.78 -28.36
C ASN A 328 6.01 7.28 -28.31
N LYS A 329 6.94 6.43 -28.77
CA LYS A 329 6.77 4.96 -28.71
C LYS A 329 6.66 4.47 -27.29
N MET A 330 7.41 5.04 -26.35
CA MET A 330 7.40 4.68 -24.95
C MET A 330 6.09 5.11 -24.27
N VAL A 331 5.59 6.31 -24.58
CA VAL A 331 4.29 6.82 -24.09
C VAL A 331 3.16 5.97 -24.62
N GLU A 332 3.13 5.64 -25.91
CA GLU A 332 2.12 4.74 -26.50
C GLU A 332 2.12 3.37 -25.79
N ARG A 333 3.29 2.81 -25.48
CA ARG A 333 3.39 1.56 -24.73
C ARG A 333 2.80 1.68 -23.33
N LEU A 334 3.10 2.78 -22.62
CA LEU A 334 2.52 3.06 -21.31
C LEU A 334 0.99 3.16 -21.37
N GLU A 335 0.46 3.85 -22.38
CA GLU A 335 -0.98 3.95 -22.56
C GLU A 335 -1.66 2.60 -22.78
N ILE A 336 -1.01 1.69 -23.50
CA ILE A 336 -1.52 0.33 -23.70
C ILE A 336 -1.59 -0.40 -22.35
N GLU A 337 -0.52 -0.44 -21.59
CA GLU A 337 -0.49 -1.07 -20.25
C GLU A 337 -1.50 -0.45 -19.28
N GLN A 338 -1.68 0.86 -19.38
CA GLN A 338 -2.64 1.59 -18.56
C GLN A 338 -4.08 1.21 -18.90
N LYS A 339 -4.40 1.09 -20.18
CA LYS A 339 -5.73 0.65 -20.66
C LYS A 339 -6.02 -0.81 -20.26
N GLU A 340 -5.02 -1.68 -20.31
CA GLU A 340 -5.14 -3.06 -19.84
C GLU A 340 -5.49 -3.10 -18.34
N LEU A 341 -4.81 -2.31 -17.52
CA LEU A 341 -5.08 -2.23 -16.09
C LEU A 341 -6.49 -1.69 -15.78
N VAL A 342 -6.95 -0.68 -16.52
CA VAL A 342 -8.31 -0.15 -16.41
C VAL A 342 -9.35 -1.20 -16.82
N SER A 343 -9.11 -1.94 -17.90
CA SER A 343 -10.01 -3.00 -18.37
C SER A 343 -10.10 -4.14 -17.36
N LEU A 344 -8.99 -4.49 -16.72
CA LEU A 344 -8.94 -5.49 -15.67
C LEU A 344 -9.76 -5.07 -14.45
N ALA A 345 -9.61 -3.83 -13.99
CA ALA A 345 -10.40 -3.28 -12.89
C ALA A 345 -11.91 -3.30 -13.19
N ALA A 346 -12.30 -2.93 -14.41
CA ALA A 346 -13.68 -2.97 -14.84
C ALA A 346 -14.26 -4.39 -14.83
N LYS A 347 -13.48 -5.40 -15.23
CA LYS A 347 -13.88 -6.82 -15.21
C LYS A 347 -14.27 -7.30 -13.81
N TYR A 348 -13.60 -6.81 -12.77
CA TYR A 348 -13.88 -7.17 -11.38
C TYR A 348 -14.88 -6.22 -10.70
N ASN A 349 -15.57 -5.34 -11.44
CA ASN A 349 -16.49 -4.33 -10.91
C ASN A 349 -15.85 -3.44 -9.83
N ILE A 350 -14.54 -3.25 -9.89
CA ILE A 350 -13.85 -2.31 -9.01
C ILE A 350 -14.15 -0.92 -9.56
N HIS A 351 -14.89 -0.14 -8.79
CA HIS A 351 -15.10 1.28 -9.08
C HIS A 351 -13.77 2.01 -8.86
N VAL A 352 -12.97 2.01 -9.91
CA VAL A 352 -11.75 2.80 -9.92
C VAL A 352 -12.12 4.22 -10.26
N ASN A 353 -11.66 5.14 -9.45
CA ASN A 353 -11.61 6.52 -9.88
C ASN A 353 -10.55 6.60 -11.01
N LEU A 354 -11.00 6.44 -12.25
CA LEU A 354 -10.17 6.44 -13.46
C LEU A 354 -9.20 7.64 -13.55
N LYS A 355 -9.43 8.63 -12.71
CA LYS A 355 -8.62 9.82 -12.53
C LYS A 355 -7.14 9.52 -12.23
N TYR A 356 -6.83 8.46 -11.46
CA TYR A 356 -5.45 8.09 -11.14
C TYR A 356 -4.76 7.29 -12.25
N LEU A 357 -5.54 6.68 -13.13
CA LEU A 357 -5.05 5.81 -14.19
C LEU A 357 -5.18 6.44 -15.59
N ASP A 358 -5.88 7.56 -15.72
CA ASP A 358 -6.09 8.27 -16.97
C ASP A 358 -5.35 9.62 -16.89
N PHE A 359 -4.26 9.71 -17.62
CA PHE A 359 -3.41 10.90 -17.62
C PHE A 359 -4.17 12.15 -18.05
N ASP A 360 -4.99 12.08 -19.09
CA ASP A 360 -5.79 13.21 -19.57
C ASP A 360 -6.79 13.72 -18.54
N LYS A 361 -7.42 12.79 -17.78
CA LYS A 361 -8.34 13.14 -16.70
C LYS A 361 -7.62 13.72 -15.49
N SER A 362 -6.42 13.22 -15.20
CA SER A 362 -5.56 13.77 -14.16
C SER A 362 -5.16 15.20 -14.46
N MET A 363 -4.88 15.51 -15.73
CA MET A 363 -4.45 16.83 -16.22
C MET A 363 -5.57 17.87 -16.25
N LYS A 364 -6.82 17.49 -16.54
CA LYS A 364 -7.95 18.44 -16.73
C LYS A 364 -8.29 19.29 -15.50
N LYS A 365 -7.76 19.01 -14.33
CA LYS A 365 -7.97 19.82 -13.11
C LYS A 365 -7.00 20.99 -12.94
N SER A 366 -5.85 20.98 -13.60
CA SER A 366 -4.91 22.09 -13.58
C SER A 366 -5.27 23.08 -14.71
N LYS A 367 -6.19 24.00 -14.42
CA LYS A 367 -6.67 25.00 -15.41
C LYS A 367 -5.66 26.09 -15.76
N ASP A 368 -4.50 26.11 -15.15
CA ASP A 368 -3.46 27.11 -15.37
C ASP A 368 -2.25 26.50 -16.08
N ASN A 369 -1.39 27.31 -16.68
CA ASN A 369 -0.21 27.07 -17.52
C ASN A 369 0.78 25.94 -17.14
N SER A 370 0.35 24.97 -16.33
CA SER A 370 1.12 23.82 -15.82
C SER A 370 1.02 22.56 -16.68
N SER A 371 0.26 22.57 -17.78
CA SER A 371 0.07 21.36 -18.61
C SER A 371 1.38 20.84 -19.19
N SER A 372 2.23 21.72 -19.72
CA SER A 372 3.55 21.33 -20.26
C SER A 372 4.47 20.76 -19.19
N SER A 373 4.46 21.29 -17.97
CA SER A 373 5.31 20.82 -16.88
C SER A 373 4.89 19.44 -16.34
N ASN A 374 3.61 19.12 -16.40
CA ASN A 374 3.10 17.80 -16.00
C ASN A 374 3.42 16.72 -17.04
N GLU A 375 3.38 17.05 -18.34
CA GLU A 375 3.84 16.16 -19.41
C GLU A 375 5.35 15.89 -19.28
N GLU A 376 6.13 16.90 -18.91
CA GLU A 376 7.56 16.75 -18.62
C GLU A 376 7.83 15.81 -17.45
N GLU A 377 6.99 15.82 -16.40
CA GLU A 377 7.12 14.91 -15.26
C GLU A 377 6.84 13.45 -15.67
N LEU A 378 5.84 13.21 -16.51
CA LEU A 378 5.59 11.88 -17.09
C LEU A 378 6.77 11.42 -17.96
N CYS A 379 7.26 12.30 -18.82
CA CYS A 379 8.42 12.01 -19.66
C CYS A 379 9.64 11.67 -18.81
N ALA A 380 9.86 12.40 -17.71
CA ALA A 380 10.97 12.13 -16.80
C ALA A 380 10.87 10.73 -16.16
N ALA A 381 9.67 10.29 -15.74
CA ALA A 381 9.46 8.95 -15.21
C ALA A 381 9.75 7.85 -16.24
N ILE A 382 9.34 8.05 -17.49
CA ILE A 382 9.57 7.11 -18.59
C ILE A 382 11.05 7.09 -18.97
N ILE A 383 11.71 8.23 -19.02
CA ILE A 383 13.14 8.32 -19.34
C ILE A 383 13.98 7.61 -18.28
N GLU A 384 13.69 7.85 -17.00
CA GLU A 384 14.39 7.16 -15.93
C GLU A 384 14.25 5.63 -16.05
N MET A 385 13.05 5.14 -16.34
CA MET A 385 12.80 3.74 -16.59
C MET A 385 13.58 3.22 -17.82
N PHE A 386 13.69 4.03 -18.88
CA PHE A 386 14.44 3.68 -20.08
C PHE A 386 15.95 3.63 -19.84
N LEU A 387 16.50 4.56 -19.06
CA LEU A 387 17.92 4.52 -18.69
C LEU A 387 18.27 3.27 -17.88
N GLU A 388 17.41 2.86 -16.95
CA GLU A 388 17.59 1.59 -16.23
C GLU A 388 17.49 0.38 -17.19
N TYR A 389 16.57 0.41 -18.17
CA TYR A 389 16.53 -0.62 -19.22
C TYR A 389 17.86 -0.75 -19.96
N LEU A 390 18.44 0.37 -20.42
CA LEU A 390 19.70 0.35 -21.15
C LEU A 390 20.89 -0.19 -20.32
N ARG A 391 20.80 -0.06 -19.01
CA ARG A 391 21.76 -0.64 -18.05
C ARG A 391 21.65 -2.16 -17.97
N PHE A 392 20.43 -2.70 -18.11
CA PHE A 392 20.16 -4.13 -17.97
C PHE A 392 20.13 -4.89 -19.29
N THR A 393 20.39 -4.23 -20.43
CA THR A 393 20.56 -4.92 -21.72
C THR A 393 21.77 -5.86 -21.71
N SER A 394 21.78 -6.86 -22.57
CA SER A 394 22.90 -7.80 -22.71
C SER A 394 23.47 -7.74 -24.13
N PRO A 395 24.66 -7.15 -24.33
CA PRO A 395 25.51 -6.48 -23.34
C PRO A 395 24.91 -5.16 -22.85
N PRO A 396 25.31 -4.69 -21.66
CA PRO A 396 24.81 -3.42 -21.14
C PRO A 396 25.26 -2.25 -22.03
N ILE A 397 24.35 -1.30 -22.21
CA ILE A 397 24.63 -0.09 -23.01
C ILE A 397 25.15 1.03 -22.11
N LEU A 398 24.63 1.11 -20.87
CA LEU A 398 24.97 2.16 -19.93
C LEU A 398 25.46 1.58 -18.59
N GLU A 399 26.35 2.31 -17.95
CA GLU A 399 26.72 2.17 -16.54
C GLU A 399 26.04 3.26 -15.71
N LYS A 400 25.70 2.95 -14.47
CA LYS A 400 25.14 3.89 -13.51
C LYS A 400 26.15 4.19 -12.42
N ARG A 401 26.49 5.47 -12.24
CA ARG A 401 27.27 5.97 -11.11
C ARG A 401 26.36 6.76 -10.17
N GLU A 402 26.40 6.42 -8.92
CA GLU A 402 25.58 7.05 -7.89
C GLU A 402 26.43 8.03 -7.07
N SER A 403 25.94 9.24 -6.89
CA SER A 403 26.44 10.24 -5.94
C SER A 403 25.33 10.58 -4.93
N HIS A 404 25.62 11.43 -3.95
CA HIS A 404 24.69 11.75 -2.86
C HIS A 404 23.32 12.29 -3.30
N LEU A 405 23.22 12.94 -4.46
CA LEU A 405 21.99 13.59 -4.94
C LEU A 405 21.61 13.22 -6.36
N GLU A 406 22.46 12.50 -7.08
CA GLU A 406 22.32 12.28 -8.50
C GLU A 406 22.75 10.87 -8.90
N SER A 407 22.03 10.29 -9.86
CA SER A 407 22.52 9.14 -10.62
C SER A 407 22.93 9.59 -12.00
N THR A 408 24.14 9.26 -12.40
CA THR A 408 24.70 9.60 -13.71
C THR A 408 24.81 8.32 -14.54
N PHE A 409 24.21 8.34 -15.73
CA PHE A 409 24.28 7.26 -16.70
C PHE A 409 25.30 7.61 -17.78
N LEU A 410 26.24 6.71 -17.99
CA LEU A 410 27.36 6.83 -18.92
C LEU A 410 27.37 5.66 -19.88
N GLU A 411 28.12 5.76 -21.01
CA GLU A 411 28.39 4.62 -21.89
C GLU A 411 29.14 3.53 -21.10
N ALA A 412 28.66 2.28 -21.22
CA ALA A 412 29.26 1.08 -20.61
C ALA A 412 30.47 0.57 -21.40
#